data_2c5a18bc092d8a7b855f0deb0d9d95fe
#
_entry.id   2c5a18bc092d8a7b855f0deb0d9d95fe
#
_cell.length_a   1.000
_cell.length_b   1.000
_cell.length_c   1.000
_cell.angle_alpha   90.00
_cell.angle_beta   90.00
_cell.angle_gamma   90.00
#
_symmetry.space_group_name_H-M   'P 1'
#
loop_
_entity.id
_entity.type
_entity.pdbx_description
1 polymer ?
#
loop_
_entity_poly.entity_id
_entity_poly.type
_entity_poly.pdbx_seq_one_letter_code
_entity_poly.pdbx_strand_id
1 'polypeptide(L)'
;MPSDIDWVLQVDGHTDDLAVTGGIEFRNNWELSQARALSVVLFMVNAKGMDPKRLSANGFGEFQPLNRENTSAARAQNRRIELKLTGK
;
A
#
# COMPACT_ATOMS: atom_id res chain seq x y z
N MET A 1 3.34 -26.06 -6.60
CA MET A 1 2.89 -24.97 -7.48
C MET A 1 3.86 -24.80 -8.62
N PRO A 2 3.38 -24.75 -9.85
CA PRO A 2 4.30 -24.57 -10.97
C PRO A 2 5.05 -23.26 -10.88
N SER A 3 6.32 -23.31 -11.19
CA SER A 3 7.19 -22.13 -11.16
C SER A 3 6.93 -21.18 -12.33
N ASP A 4 6.12 -21.59 -13.29
CA ASP A 4 5.80 -20.81 -14.47
C ASP A 4 4.52 -19.99 -14.35
N ILE A 5 3.91 -19.98 -13.17
CA ILE A 5 2.74 -19.10 -12.95
C ILE A 5 3.23 -17.67 -12.84
N ASP A 6 2.79 -16.84 -13.78
CA ASP A 6 3.11 -15.42 -13.82
C ASP A 6 2.07 -14.59 -13.10
N TRP A 7 2.16 -14.57 -11.77
CA TRP A 7 1.31 -13.71 -10.98
C TRP A 7 2.15 -12.85 -10.05
N VAL A 8 1.65 -11.69 -9.74
CA VAL A 8 2.25 -10.77 -8.79
C VAL A 8 1.18 -10.32 -7.81
N LEU A 9 1.50 -10.36 -6.53
CA LEU A 9 0.65 -9.77 -5.51
C LEU A 9 1.07 -8.32 -5.35
N GLN A 10 0.16 -7.42 -5.70
CA GLN A 10 0.38 -5.99 -5.62
C GLN A 10 -0.17 -5.48 -4.30
N VAL A 11 0.67 -4.82 -3.53
CA VAL A 11 0.30 -4.23 -2.24
C VAL A 11 0.18 -2.73 -2.45
N ASP A 12 -1.04 -2.21 -2.31
CA ASP A 12 -1.34 -0.81 -2.57
C ASP A 12 -1.61 -0.08 -1.26
N GLY A 13 -0.79 0.91 -0.96
CA GLY A 13 -0.97 1.76 0.21
C GLY A 13 -1.79 3.00 -0.14
N HIS A 14 -2.71 3.35 0.73
CA HIS A 14 -3.55 4.54 0.59
C HIS A 14 -3.57 5.31 1.90
N THR A 15 -3.70 6.62 1.79
CA THR A 15 -3.80 7.52 2.94
C THR A 15 -5.11 8.29 2.91
N ASP A 16 -5.41 9.01 3.99
CA ASP A 16 -6.45 10.02 3.98
C ASP A 16 -5.92 11.31 3.34
N ASP A 17 -6.75 12.35 3.36
CA ASP A 17 -6.44 13.63 2.73
C ASP A 17 -5.76 14.63 3.67
N LEU A 18 -5.46 14.24 4.91
CA LEU A 18 -4.75 15.12 5.82
C LEU A 18 -3.27 15.16 5.45
N ALA A 19 -2.70 16.36 5.49
CA ALA A 19 -1.29 16.51 5.19
C ALA A 19 -0.44 15.76 6.22
N VAL A 20 0.68 15.20 5.76
CA VAL A 20 1.66 14.60 6.63
C VAL A 20 2.23 15.70 7.52
N THR A 21 2.13 15.52 8.83
CA THR A 21 2.64 16.48 9.79
C THR A 21 3.95 16.00 10.38
N GLY A 22 4.79 16.93 10.80
CA GLY A 22 6.08 16.62 11.39
C GLY A 22 7.19 16.37 10.40
N GLY A 23 6.90 16.06 9.16
CA GLY A 23 7.78 16.08 7.99
C GLY A 23 9.17 15.47 8.08
N ILE A 24 9.48 14.76 9.16
CA ILE A 24 10.82 14.23 9.36
C ILE A 24 11.02 12.94 8.54
N GLU A 25 10.01 12.06 8.54
CA GLU A 25 10.11 10.77 7.87
C GLU A 25 9.49 10.79 6.47
N PHE A 26 8.40 11.53 6.31
CA PHE A 26 7.68 11.55 5.05
C PHE A 26 7.35 12.98 4.66
N ARG A 27 7.57 13.30 3.39
CA ARG A 27 7.30 14.64 2.85
C ARG A 27 5.85 14.81 2.42
N ASN A 28 5.21 13.72 2.04
CA ASN A 28 3.85 13.77 1.51
C ASN A 28 3.19 12.40 1.67
N ASN A 29 1.92 12.33 1.30
CA ASN A 29 1.15 11.10 1.44
C ASN A 29 1.57 10.02 0.46
N TRP A 30 2.16 10.35 -0.66
CA TRP A 30 2.75 9.34 -1.54
C TRP A 30 3.89 8.60 -0.86
N GLU A 31 4.78 9.31 -0.21
CA GLU A 31 5.89 8.66 0.51
C GLU A 31 5.37 7.80 1.65
N LEU A 32 4.40 8.31 2.40
CA LEU A 32 3.81 7.56 3.50
C LEU A 32 3.14 6.28 3.01
N SER A 33 2.31 6.37 1.98
CA SER A 33 1.60 5.21 1.46
C SER A 33 2.57 4.18 0.86
N GLN A 34 3.60 4.64 0.18
CA GLN A 34 4.63 3.75 -0.37
C GLN A 34 5.37 3.03 0.76
N ALA A 35 5.73 3.73 1.82
CA ALA A 35 6.43 3.13 2.95
C ALA A 35 5.57 2.08 3.65
N ARG A 36 4.28 2.34 3.79
CA ARG A 36 3.36 1.37 4.39
C ARG A 36 3.21 0.13 3.52
N ALA A 37 3.06 0.30 2.22
CA ALA A 37 2.99 -0.84 1.29
C ALA A 37 4.28 -1.64 1.33
N LEU A 38 5.41 -0.98 1.33
CA LEU A 38 6.71 -1.65 1.41
C LEU A 38 6.87 -2.44 2.71
N SER A 39 6.40 -1.89 3.83
CA SER A 39 6.44 -2.61 5.11
C SER A 39 5.67 -3.93 5.04
N VAL A 40 4.51 -3.94 4.38
CA VAL A 40 3.73 -5.15 4.21
C VAL A 40 4.48 -6.15 3.33
N VAL A 41 5.08 -5.69 2.23
CA VAL A 41 5.88 -6.55 1.34
C VAL A 41 7.04 -7.17 2.11
N LEU A 42 7.78 -6.38 2.88
CA LEU A 42 8.91 -6.89 3.65
C LEU A 42 8.46 -7.91 4.71
N PHE A 43 7.31 -7.69 5.33
CA PHE A 43 6.74 -8.66 6.25
C PHE A 43 6.45 -9.98 5.55
N MET A 44 5.86 -9.93 4.36
CA MET A 44 5.52 -11.13 3.60
C MET A 44 6.77 -11.90 3.18
N VAL A 45 7.83 -11.20 2.79
CA VAL A 45 9.10 -11.85 2.42
C VAL A 45 9.76 -12.47 3.66
N ASN A 46 9.89 -11.69 4.72
CA ASN A 46 10.72 -12.09 5.86
C ASN A 46 10.01 -13.05 6.80
N ALA A 47 8.71 -12.85 7.04
CA ALA A 47 7.95 -13.66 8.00
C ALA A 47 7.21 -14.81 7.34
N LYS A 48 6.81 -14.68 6.08
CA LYS A 48 6.03 -15.68 5.36
C LYS A 48 6.78 -16.39 4.26
N GLY A 49 8.02 -15.99 3.99
CA GLY A 49 8.85 -16.66 3.01
C GLY A 49 8.40 -16.50 1.57
N MET A 50 7.66 -15.45 1.26
CA MET A 50 7.20 -15.23 -0.11
C MET A 50 8.35 -14.76 -1.00
N ASP A 51 8.28 -15.16 -2.27
CA ASP A 51 9.29 -14.78 -3.26
C ASP A 51 9.17 -13.29 -3.58
N PRO A 52 10.22 -12.49 -3.35
CA PRO A 52 10.16 -11.05 -3.63
C PRO A 52 9.83 -10.73 -5.08
N LYS A 53 10.12 -11.63 -6.01
CA LYS A 53 9.78 -11.43 -7.42
C LYS A 53 8.28 -11.42 -7.69
N ARG A 54 7.49 -11.90 -6.75
CA ARG A 54 6.04 -11.99 -6.88
C ARG A 54 5.30 -10.94 -6.06
N LEU A 55 6.01 -9.92 -5.60
CA LEU A 55 5.45 -8.86 -4.76
C LEU A 55 5.80 -7.50 -5.34
N SER A 56 4.86 -6.59 -5.27
CA SER A 56 5.12 -5.19 -5.60
C SER A 56 4.50 -4.29 -4.54
N ALA A 57 5.12 -3.15 -4.29
CA ALA A 57 4.63 -2.16 -3.35
C ALA A 57 4.33 -0.87 -4.12
N ASN A 58 3.12 -0.35 -3.94
CA ASN A 58 2.69 0.85 -4.64
C ASN A 58 2.06 1.83 -3.64
N GLY A 59 2.40 3.10 -3.76
CA GLY A 59 1.82 4.15 -2.95
C GLY A 59 0.95 5.06 -3.81
N PHE A 60 -0.33 5.15 -3.49
CA PHE A 60 -1.28 6.00 -4.21
C PHE A 60 -1.57 7.31 -3.48
N GLY A 61 -1.08 7.46 -2.25
CA GLY A 61 -1.34 8.66 -1.49
C GLY A 61 -2.81 8.81 -1.15
N GLU A 62 -3.30 10.04 -1.21
CA GLU A 62 -4.68 10.38 -0.90
C GLU A 62 -5.60 10.38 -2.11
N PHE A 63 -5.08 10.05 -3.29
CA PHE A 63 -5.73 10.38 -4.56
C PHE A 63 -6.71 9.33 -5.06
N GLN A 64 -6.88 8.24 -4.32
CA GLN A 64 -7.86 7.20 -4.66
C GLN A 64 -8.71 6.85 -3.44
N PRO A 65 -9.51 7.79 -2.95
CA PRO A 65 -10.30 7.56 -1.75
C PRO A 65 -11.46 6.61 -2.00
N LEU A 66 -11.78 5.77 -1.01
CA LEU A 66 -13.01 4.99 -0.99
C LEU A 66 -14.21 5.86 -0.66
N ASN A 67 -14.01 6.85 0.20
CA ASN A 67 -15.06 7.72 0.69
C ASN A 67 -14.56 9.16 0.60
N ARG A 68 -15.29 9.99 -0.13
CA ARG A 68 -14.88 11.38 -0.38
C ARG A 68 -15.47 12.37 0.62
N GLU A 69 -16.19 11.91 1.63
CA GLU A 69 -16.72 12.78 2.66
C GLU A 69 -15.57 13.34 3.50
N ASN A 70 -15.78 14.52 4.03
CA ASN A 70 -14.79 15.18 4.89
C ASN A 70 -15.11 14.89 6.35
N THR A 71 -14.99 13.64 6.74
CA THR A 71 -15.27 13.17 8.10
C THR A 71 -14.13 12.28 8.58
N SER A 72 -14.01 12.13 9.89
CA SER A 72 -13.00 11.23 10.45
C SER A 72 -13.29 9.76 10.10
N ALA A 73 -14.56 9.40 9.99
CA ALA A 73 -14.93 8.04 9.57
C ALA A 73 -14.50 7.77 8.14
N ALA A 74 -14.72 8.73 7.23
CA ALA A 74 -14.28 8.59 5.84
C ALA A 74 -12.76 8.51 5.75
N ARG A 75 -12.05 9.33 6.51
CA ARG A 75 -10.59 9.29 6.52
C ARG A 75 -10.07 7.96 7.03
N ALA A 76 -10.70 7.38 8.04
CA ALA A 76 -10.32 6.06 8.54
C ALA A 76 -10.49 4.98 7.47
N GLN A 77 -11.53 5.05 6.65
CA GLN A 77 -11.73 4.13 5.53
C GLN A 77 -10.68 4.30 4.46
N ASN A 78 -10.19 5.51 4.25
CA ASN A 78 -9.21 5.81 3.21
C ASN A 78 -7.80 5.37 3.61
N ARG A 79 -7.49 5.31 4.90
CA ARG A 79 -6.21 4.80 5.41
C ARG A 79 -6.23 3.29 5.36
N ARG A 80 -5.77 2.73 4.25
CA ARG A 80 -5.88 1.28 4.05
C ARG A 80 -4.74 0.72 3.21
N ILE A 81 -4.62 -0.59 3.29
CA ILE A 81 -3.80 -1.39 2.37
C ILE A 81 -4.75 -2.25 1.56
N GLU A 82 -4.59 -2.26 0.25
CA GLU A 82 -5.32 -3.16 -0.64
C GLU A 82 -4.37 -4.17 -1.24
N LEU A 83 -4.82 -5.39 -1.39
CA LEU A 83 -4.05 -6.45 -2.02
C LEU A 83 -4.73 -6.83 -3.32
N LYS A 84 -3.95 -6.84 -4.40
CA LYS A 84 -4.46 -7.19 -5.73
C LYS A 84 -3.58 -8.26 -6.33
N LEU A 85 -4.20 -9.34 -6.75
CA LEU A 85 -3.50 -10.39 -7.48
C LEU A 85 -3.58 -10.07 -8.96
N THR A 86 -2.42 -9.84 -9.57
CA THR A 86 -2.35 -9.49 -10.98
C THR A 86 -1.69 -10.60 -11.74
N GLY A 87 -2.22 -10.92 -12.91
CA GLY A 87 -1.59 -11.85 -13.82
C GLY A 87 -0.84 -11.10 -14.91
N LYS A 88 -0.06 -11.82 -15.63
CA LYS A 88 0.59 -11.28 -16.81
C LYS A 88 -0.13 -11.68 -18.06
#